data_68e6957e8fb9b421f586e523d92f1455
#
_entry.id   68e6957e8fb9b421f586e523d92f1455
#
_cell.length_a   1.000
_cell.length_b   1.000
_cell.length_c   1.000
_cell.angle_alpha   90.00
_cell.angle_beta   90.00
_cell.angle_gamma   90.00
#
_symmetry.space_group_name_H-M   'P 1'
#
loop_
_entity.id
_entity.type
_entity.pdbx_description
1 polymer ?
#
loop_
_entity_poly.entity_id
_entity_poly.type
_entity_poly.pdbx_seq_one_letter_code
_entity_poly.pdbx_strand_id
1 'polypeptide(L)'
;MADKSGQSLHPNRGRQRARVLGRFDGVERGPLLIAIGAMHGNEPAGVLAIERLFELLAHERAFKPSFTYRGRFVGLTGNRNALAQGRRYLRYDLNRWLNPERIERLRDHEELSDEDEEAVALTDAVRDEISAYEPSYVVVIDLHTTTADGGFFSIVNESPGSRAIALDLHAPVILGMLEGLADTSLHYFSTPQLGLPVTSIVFESGSHGDPKSVDRALSALVNTMRSIGSVHPRDVEDHHNETLQNEARDLPQLVRFRYAHAITPSDRFTMRPGYVNFSPVVEGEILGQDVRGDVASPLTGLILMPLYQAQGEDGFFLVEEL
;
A
#
# COMPACT_ATOMS: atom_id res chain seq x y z
N MET A 1 -4.52 -13.38 -37.78
CA MET A 1 -3.54 -13.12 -36.73
C MET A 1 -3.93 -11.80 -36.10
N ALA A 2 -4.64 -11.85 -34.98
CA ALA A 2 -5.12 -10.66 -34.28
C ALA A 2 -4.07 -10.26 -33.23
N ASP A 3 -3.58 -9.04 -33.36
CA ASP A 3 -2.69 -8.39 -32.41
C ASP A 3 -3.42 -8.18 -31.07
N LYS A 4 -2.98 -8.87 -30.03
CA LYS A 4 -3.40 -8.63 -28.67
C LYS A 4 -2.47 -7.57 -28.09
N SER A 5 -2.72 -6.30 -28.39
CA SER A 5 -2.09 -5.18 -27.70
C SER A 5 -2.61 -5.13 -26.27
N GLY A 6 -1.87 -5.77 -25.34
CA GLY A 6 -2.03 -5.56 -23.93
C GLY A 6 -1.76 -4.07 -23.64
N GLN A 7 -2.77 -3.35 -23.21
CA GLN A 7 -2.61 -1.98 -22.73
C GLN A 7 -1.66 -2.02 -21.52
N SER A 8 -0.48 -1.44 -21.68
CA SER A 8 0.50 -1.27 -20.62
C SER A 8 -0.13 -0.46 -19.49
N LEU A 9 -0.05 -0.96 -18.25
CA LEU A 9 -0.45 -0.25 -17.03
C LEU A 9 0.41 1.00 -16.76
N HIS A 10 1.31 1.38 -17.67
CA HIS A 10 2.13 2.58 -17.61
C HIS A 10 1.78 3.62 -18.69
N PRO A 11 0.60 4.25 -18.64
CA PRO A 11 0.14 5.15 -19.69
C PRO A 11 0.89 6.49 -19.80
N ASN A 12 1.93 6.76 -18.98
CA ASN A 12 2.66 8.02 -19.00
C ASN A 12 4.13 7.88 -18.52
N ARG A 13 4.92 6.96 -19.09
CA ARG A 13 6.37 6.98 -18.89
C ARG A 13 6.95 8.33 -19.33
N GLY A 14 7.65 9.02 -18.42
CA GLY A 14 8.35 10.29 -18.67
C GLY A 14 7.65 11.55 -18.21
N ARG A 15 6.38 11.52 -17.75
CA ARG A 15 5.71 12.67 -17.14
C ARG A 15 5.60 12.50 -15.64
N GLN A 16 6.27 13.36 -14.87
CA GLN A 16 6.18 13.38 -13.42
C GLN A 16 4.74 13.73 -12.99
N ARG A 17 4.14 12.91 -12.16
CA ARG A 17 2.82 13.20 -11.58
C ARG A 17 2.93 14.24 -10.45
N ALA A 18 1.83 14.94 -10.19
CA ALA A 18 1.75 15.84 -9.05
C ALA A 18 1.87 15.05 -7.72
N ARG A 19 2.42 15.68 -6.68
CA ARG A 19 2.42 15.12 -5.32
C ARG A 19 1.01 14.94 -4.83
N VAL A 20 0.19 15.98 -4.89
CA VAL A 20 -1.24 15.94 -4.56
C VAL A 20 -2.02 15.66 -5.84
N LEU A 21 -2.64 14.47 -5.91
CA LEU A 21 -3.48 14.05 -7.04
C LEU A 21 -4.82 14.76 -7.02
N GLY A 22 -5.33 15.07 -5.84
CA GLY A 22 -6.60 15.78 -5.66
C GLY A 22 -7.03 15.85 -4.21
N ARG A 23 -8.11 16.63 -3.98
CA ARG A 23 -8.83 16.78 -2.72
C ARG A 23 -10.32 16.69 -2.98
N PHE A 24 -11.04 16.06 -2.06
CA PHE A 24 -12.49 16.00 -2.08
C PHE A 24 -13.03 16.37 -0.71
N ASP A 25 -13.62 17.55 -0.61
CA ASP A 25 -14.20 18.05 0.64
C ASP A 25 -15.67 17.64 0.77
N GLY A 26 -16.01 17.11 1.92
CA GLY A 26 -17.38 16.84 2.31
C GLY A 26 -18.12 18.10 2.76
N VAL A 27 -19.46 17.99 2.84
CA VAL A 27 -20.32 19.04 3.36
C VAL A 27 -20.29 19.12 4.89
N GLU A 28 -19.89 18.04 5.54
CA GLU A 28 -19.76 17.92 7.00
C GLU A 28 -18.30 17.72 7.40
N ARG A 29 -17.92 18.25 8.55
CA ARG A 29 -16.60 17.92 9.14
C ARG A 29 -16.55 16.46 9.58
N GLY A 30 -15.41 15.83 9.37
CA GLY A 30 -15.18 14.42 9.69
C GLY A 30 -13.71 14.05 9.63
N PRO A 31 -13.37 12.76 9.46
CA PRO A 31 -11.99 12.33 9.36
C PRO A 31 -11.30 12.91 8.13
N LEU A 32 -9.97 12.99 8.20
CA LEU A 32 -9.10 13.18 7.04
C LEU A 32 -8.63 11.80 6.57
N LEU A 33 -9.05 11.39 5.38
CA LEU A 33 -8.55 10.18 4.73
C LEU A 33 -7.47 10.58 3.72
N ILE A 34 -6.26 10.07 3.91
CA ILE A 34 -5.14 10.25 3.00
C ILE A 34 -4.83 8.90 2.36
N ALA A 35 -4.92 8.83 1.04
CA ALA A 35 -4.46 7.67 0.27
C ALA A 35 -3.14 7.98 -0.41
N ILE A 36 -2.16 7.11 -0.25
CA ILE A 36 -0.85 7.19 -0.89
C ILE A 36 -0.77 6.06 -1.92
N GLY A 37 -0.41 6.37 -3.15
CA GLY A 37 -0.12 5.39 -4.18
C GLY A 37 1.28 5.58 -4.74
N ALA A 38 1.88 4.52 -5.27
CA ALA A 38 3.22 4.52 -5.82
C ALA A 38 4.31 4.95 -4.80
N MET A 39 4.27 4.42 -3.59
CA MET A 39 5.42 4.43 -2.70
C MET A 39 6.63 3.76 -3.38
N HIS A 40 6.36 2.73 -4.16
CA HIS A 40 7.28 2.15 -5.14
C HIS A 40 6.84 2.53 -6.55
N GLY A 41 7.79 3.04 -7.37
CA GLY A 41 7.43 3.60 -8.67
C GLY A 41 7.02 2.58 -9.74
N ASN A 42 7.27 1.29 -9.54
CA ASN A 42 6.77 0.22 -10.40
C ASN A 42 5.36 -0.28 -10.02
N GLU A 43 4.69 0.38 -9.07
CA GLU A 43 3.39 0.02 -8.52
C GLU A 43 2.32 1.12 -8.80
N PRO A 44 1.92 1.34 -10.07
CA PRO A 44 1.03 2.45 -10.42
C PRO A 44 -0.44 2.24 -10.02
N ALA A 45 -0.83 1.01 -9.64
CA ALA A 45 -2.23 0.65 -9.39
C ALA A 45 -2.90 1.53 -8.34
N GLY A 46 -2.19 1.85 -7.24
CA GLY A 46 -2.70 2.73 -6.18
C GLY A 46 -3.02 4.15 -6.69
N VAL A 47 -2.14 4.74 -7.51
CA VAL A 47 -2.37 6.06 -8.10
C VAL A 47 -3.59 6.05 -9.03
N LEU A 48 -3.70 5.02 -9.88
CA LEU A 48 -4.83 4.86 -10.80
C LEU A 48 -6.16 4.66 -10.04
N ALA A 49 -6.14 3.92 -8.93
CA ALA A 49 -7.32 3.75 -8.09
C ALA A 49 -7.74 5.06 -7.41
N ILE A 50 -6.78 5.86 -6.92
CA ILE A 50 -7.05 7.17 -6.34
C ILE A 50 -7.68 8.12 -7.37
N GLU A 51 -7.15 8.16 -8.61
CA GLU A 51 -7.70 8.97 -9.69
C GLU A 51 -9.15 8.56 -10.03
N ARG A 52 -9.41 7.25 -10.16
CA ARG A 52 -10.76 6.72 -10.37
C ARG A 52 -11.71 7.02 -9.22
N LEU A 53 -11.21 7.03 -7.98
CA LEU A 53 -12.03 7.40 -6.83
C LEU A 53 -12.47 8.86 -6.89
N PHE A 54 -11.61 9.79 -7.32
CA PHE A 54 -12.04 11.18 -7.52
C PHE A 54 -13.13 11.31 -8.59
N GLU A 55 -13.01 10.55 -9.70
CA GLU A 55 -14.05 10.51 -10.75
C GLU A 55 -15.37 9.95 -10.18
N LEU A 56 -15.31 8.85 -9.41
CA LEU A 56 -16.49 8.26 -8.75
C LEU A 56 -17.17 9.24 -7.81
N LEU A 57 -16.42 9.87 -6.91
CA LEU A 57 -16.97 10.83 -5.94
C LEU A 57 -17.57 12.07 -6.63
N ALA A 58 -16.94 12.56 -7.69
CA ALA A 58 -17.47 13.67 -8.48
C ALA A 58 -18.77 13.28 -9.19
N HIS A 59 -18.84 12.06 -9.73
CA HIS A 59 -20.03 11.53 -10.35
C HIS A 59 -21.19 11.38 -9.35
N GLU A 60 -20.94 10.74 -8.20
CA GLU A 60 -21.96 10.57 -7.15
C GLU A 60 -22.49 11.92 -6.67
N ARG A 61 -21.62 12.90 -6.44
CA ARG A 61 -22.02 14.28 -6.07
C ARG A 61 -22.88 14.97 -7.13
N ALA A 62 -22.60 14.74 -8.41
CA ALA A 62 -23.30 15.40 -9.50
C ALA A 62 -24.68 14.78 -9.80
N PHE A 63 -24.82 13.46 -9.64
CA PHE A 63 -26.00 12.73 -10.11
C PHE A 63 -26.89 12.20 -9.00
N LYS A 64 -26.43 12.18 -7.74
CA LYS A 64 -27.18 11.65 -6.59
C LYS A 64 -27.41 12.75 -5.55
N PRO A 65 -28.58 13.40 -5.55
CA PRO A 65 -28.88 14.50 -4.63
C PRO A 65 -28.78 14.16 -3.14
N SER A 66 -28.93 12.88 -2.79
CA SER A 66 -28.78 12.41 -1.41
C SER A 66 -27.34 12.06 -1.02
N PHE A 67 -26.40 12.09 -1.97
CA PHE A 67 -25.02 11.77 -1.69
C PHE A 67 -24.41 12.76 -0.72
N THR A 68 -23.86 12.23 0.37
CA THR A 68 -23.14 13.02 1.38
C THR A 68 -21.76 12.43 1.60
N TYR A 69 -20.77 13.32 1.70
CA TYR A 69 -19.42 12.97 2.13
C TYR A 69 -19.10 13.73 3.41
N ARG A 70 -18.60 13.01 4.41
CA ARG A 70 -18.20 13.57 5.69
C ARG A 70 -16.67 13.49 5.82
N GLY A 71 -16.06 14.64 6.04
CA GLY A 71 -14.59 14.73 6.14
C GLY A 71 -13.92 15.24 4.86
N ARG A 72 -12.66 14.94 4.73
CA ARG A 72 -11.83 15.25 3.54
C ARG A 72 -11.12 13.99 3.06
N PHE A 73 -11.10 13.77 1.76
CA PHE A 73 -10.26 12.80 1.08
C PHE A 73 -9.13 13.50 0.34
N VAL A 74 -7.89 13.01 0.49
CA VAL A 74 -6.70 13.48 -0.21
C VAL A 74 -5.98 12.30 -0.84
N GLY A 75 -5.66 12.42 -2.12
CA GLY A 75 -4.82 11.46 -2.84
C GLY A 75 -3.42 12.00 -3.02
N LEU A 76 -2.41 11.20 -2.69
CA LEU A 76 -1.00 11.54 -2.82
C LEU A 76 -0.26 10.52 -3.68
N THR A 77 0.74 11.00 -4.43
CA THR A 77 1.75 10.15 -5.07
C THR A 77 2.95 10.00 -4.12
N GLY A 78 3.41 8.80 -3.87
CA GLY A 78 4.60 8.51 -3.06
C GLY A 78 5.91 8.90 -3.75
N ASN A 79 6.61 7.98 -4.39
CA ASN A 79 7.88 8.24 -5.09
C ASN A 79 7.62 8.63 -6.57
N ARG A 80 7.47 9.92 -6.84
CA ARG A 80 7.16 10.46 -8.18
C ARG A 80 8.29 10.23 -9.18
N ASN A 81 9.55 10.36 -8.73
CA ASN A 81 10.72 10.20 -9.56
C ASN A 81 10.88 8.74 -10.01
N ALA A 82 10.72 7.79 -9.11
CA ALA A 82 10.73 6.37 -9.44
C ALA A 82 9.52 5.96 -10.30
N LEU A 83 8.32 6.51 -10.01
CA LEU A 83 7.11 6.25 -10.81
C LEU A 83 7.27 6.71 -12.26
N ALA A 84 7.86 7.88 -12.52
CA ALA A 84 8.11 8.38 -13.86
C ALA A 84 9.04 7.45 -14.66
N GLN A 85 9.92 6.70 -13.99
CA GLN A 85 10.84 5.74 -14.58
C GLN A 85 10.31 4.29 -14.57
N GLY A 86 9.19 4.02 -13.87
CA GLY A 86 8.64 2.67 -13.70
C GLY A 86 9.60 1.73 -12.94
N ARG A 87 10.39 2.27 -12.02
CA ARG A 87 11.31 1.52 -11.17
C ARG A 87 10.80 1.48 -9.75
N ARG A 88 11.13 0.42 -9.00
CA ARG A 88 10.75 0.32 -7.59
C ARG A 88 11.27 1.54 -6.81
N TYR A 89 12.56 1.81 -6.93
CA TYR A 89 13.23 3.01 -6.40
C TYR A 89 14.42 3.36 -7.30
N LEU A 90 15.02 4.53 -7.14
CA LEU A 90 16.18 4.98 -7.90
C LEU A 90 17.49 4.67 -7.17
N ARG A 91 17.60 5.04 -5.89
CA ARG A 91 18.80 4.81 -5.05
C ARG A 91 18.51 3.83 -3.91
N TYR A 92 17.43 4.01 -3.17
CA TYR A 92 17.04 3.16 -2.04
C TYR A 92 15.52 3.12 -1.85
N ASP A 93 15.05 2.09 -1.14
CA ASP A 93 13.63 1.87 -0.91
C ASP A 93 13.04 2.94 0.02
N LEU A 94 12.18 3.81 -0.55
CA LEU A 94 11.53 4.88 0.22
C LEU A 94 10.74 4.32 1.42
N ASN A 95 10.13 3.15 1.26
CA ASN A 95 9.37 2.48 2.33
C ASN A 95 10.25 1.71 3.35
N ARG A 96 11.55 1.95 3.35
CA ARG A 96 12.55 1.55 4.36
C ARG A 96 13.37 2.77 4.83
N TRP A 97 12.92 3.99 4.50
CA TRP A 97 13.69 5.23 4.67
C TRP A 97 12.93 6.32 5.40
N LEU A 98 11.65 6.09 5.77
CA LEU A 98 10.80 7.06 6.45
C LEU A 98 11.08 7.10 7.96
N ASN A 99 12.30 7.50 8.32
CA ASN A 99 12.71 7.67 9.71
C ASN A 99 12.53 9.14 10.12
N PRO A 100 11.82 9.45 11.23
CA PRO A 100 11.53 10.82 11.64
C PRO A 100 12.79 11.69 11.84
N GLU A 101 13.80 11.17 12.53
CA GLU A 101 15.05 11.92 12.81
C GLU A 101 15.82 12.19 11.52
N ARG A 102 15.76 11.26 10.55
CA ARG A 102 16.37 11.45 9.23
C ARG A 102 15.62 12.51 8.44
N ILE A 103 14.29 12.46 8.37
CA ILE A 103 13.47 13.45 7.67
C ILE A 103 13.74 14.87 8.20
N GLU A 104 13.82 15.05 9.53
CA GLU A 104 14.14 16.36 10.10
C GLU A 104 15.54 16.84 9.70
N ARG A 105 16.55 15.97 9.70
CA ARG A 105 17.90 16.33 9.24
C ARG A 105 17.94 16.69 7.76
N LEU A 106 17.19 15.96 6.92
CA LEU A 106 17.15 16.22 5.47
C LEU A 106 16.60 17.62 5.13
N ARG A 107 15.71 18.18 5.95
CA ARG A 107 15.17 19.53 5.73
C ARG A 107 16.23 20.64 5.79
N ASP A 108 17.31 20.39 6.50
CA ASP A 108 18.42 21.35 6.66
C ASP A 108 19.55 21.13 5.63
N HIS A 109 19.42 20.13 4.75
CA HIS A 109 20.43 19.83 3.73
C HIS A 109 20.13 20.50 2.39
N GLU A 110 21.16 21.11 1.78
CA GLU A 110 21.06 21.79 0.48
C GLU A 110 21.05 20.81 -0.71
N GLU A 111 21.67 19.64 -0.57
CA GLU A 111 21.72 18.62 -1.62
C GLU A 111 21.02 17.33 -1.15
N LEU A 112 19.89 17.03 -1.75
CA LEU A 112 19.11 15.84 -1.49
C LEU A 112 19.22 14.84 -2.65
N SER A 113 19.16 13.54 -2.34
CA SER A 113 18.98 12.52 -3.36
C SER A 113 17.51 12.45 -3.81
N ASP A 114 17.23 11.72 -4.92
CA ASP A 114 15.86 11.56 -5.43
C ASP A 114 14.89 11.10 -4.34
N GLU A 115 15.22 10.05 -3.56
CA GLU A 115 14.36 9.56 -2.50
C GLU A 115 14.33 10.46 -1.26
N ASP A 116 15.40 11.22 -0.96
CA ASP A 116 15.38 12.20 0.12
C ASP A 116 14.39 13.33 -0.18
N GLU A 117 14.43 13.87 -1.42
CA GLU A 117 13.44 14.86 -1.88
C GLU A 117 12.01 14.32 -1.80
N GLU A 118 11.80 13.09 -2.24
CA GLU A 118 10.48 12.46 -2.23
C GLU A 118 9.99 12.19 -0.80
N ALA A 119 10.87 11.77 0.13
CA ALA A 119 10.55 11.55 1.53
C ALA A 119 10.13 12.85 2.23
N VAL A 120 10.92 13.90 2.09
CA VAL A 120 10.60 15.23 2.66
C VAL A 120 9.30 15.75 2.06
N ALA A 121 9.17 15.79 0.74
CA ALA A 121 7.99 16.32 0.07
C ALA A 121 6.70 15.53 0.36
N LEU A 122 6.77 14.21 0.56
CA LEU A 122 5.63 13.39 0.94
C LEU A 122 5.19 13.67 2.38
N THR A 123 6.15 13.69 3.30
CA THR A 123 5.85 13.93 4.72
C THR A 123 5.35 15.34 4.97
N ASP A 124 5.89 16.34 4.25
CA ASP A 124 5.40 17.72 4.29
C ASP A 124 3.99 17.83 3.73
N ALA A 125 3.68 17.19 2.59
CA ALA A 125 2.33 17.20 2.03
C ALA A 125 1.29 16.63 3.02
N VAL A 126 1.62 15.57 3.75
CA VAL A 126 0.72 15.02 4.80
C VAL A 126 0.54 16.03 5.95
N ARG A 127 1.62 16.65 6.43
CA ARG A 127 1.55 17.66 7.51
C ARG A 127 0.77 18.91 7.08
N ASP A 128 0.96 19.35 5.85
CA ASP A 128 0.24 20.49 5.27
C ASP A 128 -1.27 20.22 5.20
N GLU A 129 -1.68 19.02 4.77
CA GLU A 129 -3.09 18.63 4.73
C GLU A 129 -3.71 18.54 6.13
N ILE A 130 -2.97 18.03 7.12
CA ILE A 130 -3.40 18.01 8.52
C ILE A 130 -3.57 19.44 9.04
N SER A 131 -2.59 20.31 8.80
CA SER A 131 -2.62 21.71 9.25
C SER A 131 -3.73 22.52 8.59
N ALA A 132 -3.97 22.30 7.29
CA ALA A 132 -4.97 23.01 6.53
C ALA A 132 -6.41 22.57 6.86
N TYR A 133 -6.61 21.30 7.20
CA TYR A 133 -7.94 20.75 7.50
C TYR A 133 -8.25 20.71 9.00
N GLU A 134 -7.22 20.64 9.87
CA GLU A 134 -7.35 20.50 11.33
C GLU A 134 -8.31 19.35 11.72
N PRO A 135 -8.04 18.11 11.31
CA PRO A 135 -8.90 16.97 11.61
C PRO A 135 -8.78 16.55 13.08
N SER A 136 -9.86 15.99 13.64
CA SER A 136 -9.78 15.30 14.94
C SER A 136 -9.20 13.89 14.83
N TYR A 137 -9.17 13.32 13.62
CA TYR A 137 -8.71 11.96 13.34
C TYR A 137 -8.26 11.82 11.88
N VAL A 138 -7.14 11.13 11.68
CA VAL A 138 -6.56 10.86 10.36
C VAL A 138 -6.53 9.36 10.10
N VAL A 139 -6.88 9.00 8.88
CA VAL A 139 -6.63 7.65 8.35
C VAL A 139 -5.67 7.76 7.18
N VAL A 140 -4.61 6.96 7.20
CA VAL A 140 -3.67 6.85 6.08
C VAL A 140 -3.78 5.44 5.51
N ILE A 141 -4.03 5.31 4.22
CA ILE A 141 -3.97 4.05 3.49
C ILE A 141 -2.88 4.13 2.42
N ASP A 142 -1.88 3.24 2.52
CA ASP A 142 -0.79 3.13 1.57
C ASP A 142 -1.07 1.95 0.63
N LEU A 143 -1.20 2.24 -0.67
CA LEU A 143 -1.65 1.29 -1.68
C LEU A 143 -0.47 0.73 -2.45
N HIS A 144 -0.28 -0.58 -2.33
CA HIS A 144 0.81 -1.35 -2.92
C HIS A 144 0.32 -2.46 -3.85
N THR A 145 1.29 -3.07 -4.52
CA THR A 145 1.16 -4.35 -5.23
C THR A 145 2.40 -5.21 -4.97
N THR A 146 2.29 -6.52 -5.16
CA THR A 146 3.39 -7.47 -4.95
C THR A 146 3.97 -7.99 -6.27
N THR A 147 5.16 -8.62 -6.21
CA THR A 147 5.75 -9.28 -7.39
C THR A 147 5.13 -10.64 -7.69
N ALA A 148 4.48 -11.25 -6.69
CA ALA A 148 3.88 -12.57 -6.81
C ALA A 148 2.36 -12.49 -6.93
N ASP A 149 1.78 -13.45 -7.64
CA ASP A 149 0.34 -13.70 -7.64
C ASP A 149 -0.13 -14.31 -6.30
N GLY A 150 -1.39 -14.70 -6.21
CA GLY A 150 -1.94 -15.45 -5.06
C GLY A 150 -2.73 -14.62 -4.07
N GLY A 151 -3.20 -13.44 -4.47
CA GLY A 151 -4.16 -12.67 -3.69
C GLY A 151 -3.68 -11.27 -3.32
N PHE A 152 -4.46 -10.67 -2.45
CA PHE A 152 -4.32 -9.32 -1.92
C PHE A 152 -4.51 -9.38 -0.41
N PHE A 153 -4.04 -8.40 0.34
CA PHE A 153 -4.12 -8.41 1.81
C PHE A 153 -3.84 -7.03 2.40
N SER A 154 -4.16 -6.88 3.69
CA SER A 154 -3.85 -5.68 4.48
C SER A 154 -2.74 -5.96 5.47
N ILE A 155 -1.82 -5.01 5.66
CA ILE A 155 -0.84 -5.00 6.73
C ILE A 155 -1.23 -3.89 7.71
N VAL A 156 -1.27 -4.19 8.99
CA VAL A 156 -1.72 -3.25 10.02
C VAL A 156 -0.70 -3.14 11.16
N ASN A 157 -0.68 -1.96 11.81
CA ASN A 157 -0.21 -1.89 13.18
C ASN A 157 -1.31 -2.49 14.07
N GLU A 158 -0.98 -3.19 15.12
CA GLU A 158 -1.99 -3.89 15.95
C GLU A 158 -2.89 -2.95 16.78
N SER A 159 -3.06 -1.68 16.34
CA SER A 159 -4.02 -0.77 16.98
C SER A 159 -5.46 -1.21 16.72
N PRO A 160 -6.38 -1.02 17.67
CA PRO A 160 -7.79 -1.37 17.48
C PRO A 160 -8.41 -0.72 16.23
N GLY A 161 -8.05 0.52 15.92
CA GLY A 161 -8.54 1.24 14.75
C GLY A 161 -8.07 0.63 13.43
N SER A 162 -6.77 0.33 13.30
CA SER A 162 -6.22 -0.29 12.09
C SER A 162 -6.83 -1.67 11.82
N ARG A 163 -6.96 -2.47 12.88
CA ARG A 163 -7.56 -3.81 12.77
C ARG A 163 -9.04 -3.74 12.38
N ALA A 164 -9.80 -2.82 12.96
CA ALA A 164 -11.22 -2.64 12.62
C ALA A 164 -11.41 -2.30 11.14
N ILE A 165 -10.68 -1.27 10.64
CA ILE A 165 -10.75 -0.88 9.23
C ILE A 165 -10.32 -2.05 8.33
N ALA A 166 -9.20 -2.73 8.64
CA ALA A 166 -8.69 -3.82 7.81
C ALA A 166 -9.68 -5.00 7.70
N LEU A 167 -10.41 -5.31 8.77
CA LEU A 167 -11.47 -6.33 8.73
C LEU A 167 -12.63 -5.91 7.82
N ASP A 168 -12.99 -4.62 7.82
CA ASP A 168 -14.04 -4.07 6.94
C ASP A 168 -13.61 -4.03 5.46
N LEU A 169 -12.31 -4.18 5.16
CA LEU A 169 -11.82 -4.32 3.77
C LEU A 169 -12.12 -5.70 3.18
N HIS A 170 -12.47 -6.69 4.00
CA HIS A 170 -12.70 -8.08 3.58
C HIS A 170 -11.50 -8.71 2.84
N ALA A 171 -10.31 -8.34 3.24
CA ALA A 171 -9.03 -8.89 2.76
C ALA A 171 -8.32 -9.61 3.91
N PRO A 172 -7.46 -10.59 3.63
CA PRO A 172 -6.56 -11.13 4.65
C PRO A 172 -5.86 -10.04 5.44
N VAL A 173 -5.79 -10.19 6.76
CA VAL A 173 -5.12 -9.23 7.66
C VAL A 173 -3.82 -9.82 8.18
N ILE A 174 -2.71 -9.14 7.95
CA ILE A 174 -1.38 -9.54 8.41
C ILE A 174 -1.06 -8.78 9.69
N LEU A 175 -0.90 -9.51 10.80
CA LEU A 175 -0.50 -8.98 12.10
C LEU A 175 1.01 -9.16 12.32
N GLY A 176 1.63 -8.27 13.10
CA GLY A 176 3.03 -8.37 13.53
C GLY A 176 4.07 -8.05 12.46
N MET A 177 3.68 -7.71 11.23
CA MET A 177 4.61 -7.46 10.11
C MET A 177 5.61 -6.33 10.42
N LEU A 178 5.18 -5.33 11.18
CA LEU A 178 6.02 -4.18 11.56
C LEU A 178 7.16 -4.56 12.52
N GLU A 179 7.08 -5.70 13.20
CA GLU A 179 8.18 -6.21 14.04
C GLU A 179 9.38 -6.65 13.20
N GLY A 180 9.14 -7.05 11.94
CA GLY A 180 10.17 -7.49 10.98
C GLY A 180 10.64 -6.41 10.01
N LEU A 181 10.05 -5.22 10.04
CA LEU A 181 10.35 -4.11 9.14
C LEU A 181 10.69 -2.85 9.94
N ALA A 182 11.44 -1.92 9.33
CA ALA A 182 11.77 -0.63 9.93
C ALA A 182 11.49 0.51 8.95
N ASP A 183 11.27 1.71 9.50
CA ASP A 183 11.20 2.97 8.76
C ASP A 183 10.21 2.97 7.57
N THR A 184 9.08 2.24 7.71
CA THR A 184 8.02 2.18 6.70
C THR A 184 7.01 3.33 6.85
N SER A 185 6.12 3.49 5.86
CA SER A 185 5.00 4.44 5.91
C SER A 185 4.12 4.25 7.15
N LEU A 186 3.87 3.00 7.60
CA LEU A 186 3.09 2.73 8.79
C LEU A 186 3.79 3.17 10.09
N HIS A 187 5.12 3.12 10.14
CA HIS A 187 5.88 3.63 11.29
C HIS A 187 5.82 5.16 11.33
N TYR A 188 6.02 5.82 10.18
CA TYR A 188 6.04 7.27 10.11
C TYR A 188 4.66 7.89 10.30
N PHE A 189 3.64 7.42 9.58
CA PHE A 189 2.28 7.95 9.69
C PHE A 189 1.54 7.35 10.88
N SER A 190 1.95 7.73 12.05
CA SER A 190 1.47 7.22 13.34
C SER A 190 1.13 8.35 14.32
N THR A 191 0.30 8.04 15.32
CA THR A 191 -0.12 9.00 16.35
C THR A 191 1.04 9.69 17.06
N PRO A 192 2.10 8.98 17.51
CA PRO A 192 3.25 9.64 18.12
C PRO A 192 3.95 10.63 17.19
N GLN A 193 4.05 10.31 15.90
CA GLN A 193 4.79 11.13 14.94
C GLN A 193 4.01 12.35 14.46
N LEU A 194 2.69 12.22 14.29
CA LEU A 194 1.86 13.31 13.76
C LEU A 194 1.15 14.13 14.84
N GLY A 195 1.20 13.69 16.11
CA GLY A 195 0.72 14.45 17.26
C GLY A 195 -0.80 14.52 17.41
N LEU A 196 -1.54 13.68 16.65
CA LEU A 196 -3.00 13.55 16.72
C LEU A 196 -3.40 12.09 16.48
N PRO A 197 -4.64 11.66 16.74
CA PRO A 197 -5.09 10.29 16.48
C PRO A 197 -4.93 9.92 14.99
N VAL A 198 -4.10 8.92 14.71
CA VAL A 198 -3.85 8.40 13.35
C VAL A 198 -4.04 6.89 13.34
N THR A 199 -4.74 6.42 12.33
CA THR A 199 -4.78 5.01 11.95
C THR A 199 -4.16 4.86 10.57
N SER A 200 -3.15 3.99 10.44
CA SER A 200 -2.51 3.70 9.16
C SER A 200 -2.61 2.23 8.80
N ILE A 201 -2.82 1.95 7.52
CA ILE A 201 -2.89 0.62 6.92
C ILE A 201 -2.11 0.61 5.61
N VAL A 202 -1.50 -0.54 5.28
CA VAL A 202 -1.06 -0.86 3.92
C VAL A 202 -2.08 -1.81 3.30
N PHE A 203 -2.38 -1.62 2.03
CA PHE A 203 -3.19 -2.54 1.25
C PHE A 203 -2.43 -2.99 0.01
N GLU A 204 -2.09 -4.26 -0.02
CA GLU A 204 -1.49 -4.95 -1.16
C GLU A 204 -2.60 -5.45 -2.08
N SER A 205 -2.79 -4.81 -3.23
CA SER A 205 -3.96 -5.03 -4.10
C SER A 205 -3.81 -6.17 -5.11
N GLY A 206 -2.76 -6.98 -4.99
CA GLY A 206 -2.44 -8.09 -5.89
C GLY A 206 -1.10 -7.92 -6.60
N SER A 207 -0.83 -8.67 -7.65
CA SER A 207 0.45 -8.59 -8.37
C SER A 207 0.53 -7.35 -9.28
N HIS A 208 1.78 -6.88 -9.55
CA HIS A 208 2.03 -5.70 -10.38
C HIS A 208 1.39 -5.77 -11.77
N GLY A 209 1.27 -6.97 -12.34
CA GLY A 209 0.72 -7.21 -13.68
C GLY A 209 -0.78 -7.53 -13.69
N ASP A 210 -1.43 -7.69 -12.55
CA ASP A 210 -2.84 -8.05 -12.48
C ASP A 210 -3.73 -6.84 -12.78
N PRO A 211 -4.52 -6.87 -13.88
CA PRO A 211 -5.41 -5.78 -14.23
C PRO A 211 -6.47 -5.48 -13.14
N LYS A 212 -6.78 -6.46 -12.28
CA LYS A 212 -7.70 -6.30 -11.16
C LYS A 212 -7.11 -5.53 -9.97
N SER A 213 -5.79 -5.33 -9.90
CA SER A 213 -5.15 -4.61 -8.80
C SER A 213 -5.71 -3.20 -8.63
N VAL A 214 -6.04 -2.49 -9.72
CA VAL A 214 -6.65 -1.16 -9.67
C VAL A 214 -8.06 -1.21 -9.08
N ASP A 215 -8.86 -2.19 -9.49
CA ASP A 215 -10.25 -2.33 -9.01
C ASP A 215 -10.31 -2.77 -7.54
N ARG A 216 -9.36 -3.64 -7.10
CA ARG A 216 -9.23 -4.00 -5.68
C ARG A 216 -8.78 -2.82 -4.83
N ALA A 217 -7.80 -2.03 -5.29
CA ALA A 217 -7.36 -0.83 -4.60
C ALA A 217 -8.48 0.22 -4.48
N LEU A 218 -9.27 0.42 -5.55
CA LEU A 218 -10.45 1.27 -5.52
C LEU A 218 -11.49 0.75 -4.51
N SER A 219 -11.76 -0.55 -4.51
CA SER A 219 -12.69 -1.19 -3.59
C SER A 219 -12.23 -1.04 -2.12
N ALA A 220 -10.93 -1.19 -1.86
CA ALA A 220 -10.36 -0.94 -0.54
C ALA A 220 -10.54 0.52 -0.09
N LEU A 221 -10.35 1.48 -0.98
CA LEU A 221 -10.59 2.90 -0.68
C LEU A 221 -12.06 3.17 -0.35
N VAL A 222 -13.00 2.63 -1.14
CA VAL A 222 -14.45 2.77 -0.88
C VAL A 222 -14.83 2.14 0.45
N ASN A 223 -14.35 0.92 0.74
CA ASN A 223 -14.64 0.24 2.00
C ASN A 223 -14.00 0.98 3.19
N THR A 224 -12.80 1.55 3.03
CA THR A 224 -12.21 2.43 4.05
C THR A 224 -13.11 3.63 4.34
N MET A 225 -13.62 4.32 3.31
CA MET A 225 -14.52 5.46 3.50
C MET A 225 -15.82 5.06 4.22
N ARG A 226 -16.35 3.86 3.96
CA ARG A 226 -17.52 3.31 4.67
C ARG A 226 -17.19 3.03 6.13
N SER A 227 -16.08 2.34 6.39
CA SER A 227 -15.63 1.95 7.73
C SER A 227 -15.44 3.15 8.65
N ILE A 228 -14.87 4.25 8.12
CA ILE A 228 -14.65 5.48 8.90
C ILE A 228 -15.84 6.45 8.90
N GLY A 229 -16.94 6.08 8.25
CA GLY A 229 -18.16 6.89 8.20
C GLY A 229 -18.06 8.16 7.35
N SER A 230 -17.16 8.20 6.37
CA SER A 230 -17.06 9.29 5.41
C SER A 230 -18.13 9.24 4.34
N VAL A 231 -18.60 8.04 3.97
CA VAL A 231 -19.76 7.82 3.10
C VAL A 231 -20.76 6.87 3.77
N HIS A 232 -22.04 7.11 3.52
CA HIS A 232 -23.04 6.14 3.95
C HIS A 232 -23.01 4.89 3.05
N PRO A 233 -23.17 3.67 3.57
CA PRO A 233 -23.16 2.44 2.76
C PRO A 233 -24.08 2.45 1.53
N ARG A 234 -25.19 3.19 1.58
CA ARG A 234 -26.14 3.33 0.47
C ARG A 234 -25.73 4.35 -0.59
N ASP A 235 -24.72 5.17 -0.31
CA ASP A 235 -24.31 6.29 -1.17
C ASP A 235 -23.35 5.88 -2.25
N VAL A 236 -22.63 4.78 -2.07
CA VAL A 236 -21.74 4.17 -3.08
C VAL A 236 -22.21 2.74 -3.33
N GLU A 237 -22.16 2.28 -4.57
CA GLU A 237 -22.61 0.94 -4.95
C GLU A 237 -21.93 -0.17 -4.15
N ASP A 238 -22.66 -1.24 -3.84
CA ASP A 238 -22.23 -2.31 -2.93
C ASP A 238 -21.25 -3.30 -3.57
N HIS A 239 -21.10 -3.25 -4.91
CA HIS A 239 -20.23 -4.16 -5.64
C HIS A 239 -18.75 -4.12 -5.17
N HIS A 240 -18.27 -2.99 -4.62
CA HIS A 240 -16.91 -2.89 -4.07
C HIS A 240 -16.71 -3.82 -2.87
N ASN A 241 -17.72 -3.94 -2.03
CA ASN A 241 -17.73 -4.86 -0.90
C ASN A 241 -17.74 -6.32 -1.38
N GLU A 242 -18.66 -6.63 -2.30
CA GLU A 242 -18.80 -7.96 -2.87
C GLU A 242 -17.55 -8.40 -3.64
N THR A 243 -16.87 -7.48 -4.33
CA THR A 243 -15.64 -7.77 -5.08
C THR A 243 -14.56 -8.34 -4.17
N LEU A 244 -14.23 -7.63 -3.08
CA LEU A 244 -13.17 -8.09 -2.16
C LEU A 244 -13.61 -9.35 -1.41
N GLN A 245 -14.85 -9.44 -0.92
CA GLN A 245 -15.37 -10.64 -0.25
C GLN A 245 -15.30 -11.88 -1.15
N ASN A 246 -15.71 -11.76 -2.41
CA ASN A 246 -15.73 -12.89 -3.32
C ASN A 246 -14.31 -13.34 -3.71
N GLU A 247 -13.41 -12.41 -3.92
CA GLU A 247 -12.03 -12.72 -4.30
C GLU A 247 -11.18 -13.21 -3.11
N ALA A 248 -11.54 -12.87 -1.86
CA ALA A 248 -10.86 -13.33 -0.65
C ALA A 248 -11.37 -14.68 -0.12
N ARG A 249 -12.42 -15.26 -0.72
CA ARG A 249 -13.13 -16.44 -0.16
C ARG A 249 -12.21 -17.62 0.18
N ASP A 250 -11.20 -17.87 -0.67
CA ASP A 250 -10.28 -18.99 -0.53
C ASP A 250 -8.92 -18.57 0.08
N LEU A 251 -8.83 -17.33 0.59
CA LEU A 251 -7.63 -16.80 1.26
C LEU A 251 -7.79 -16.89 2.79
N PRO A 252 -6.69 -16.99 3.55
CA PRO A 252 -6.74 -16.94 5.00
C PRO A 252 -7.29 -15.58 5.47
N GLN A 253 -8.11 -15.55 6.51
CA GLN A 253 -8.69 -14.29 7.00
C GLN A 253 -7.72 -13.48 7.86
N LEU A 254 -6.98 -14.17 8.72
CA LEU A 254 -6.09 -13.56 9.68
C LEU A 254 -4.81 -14.38 9.78
N VAL A 255 -3.67 -13.76 9.56
CA VAL A 255 -2.37 -14.39 9.67
C VAL A 255 -1.42 -13.54 10.51
N ARG A 256 -0.43 -14.18 11.10
CA ARG A 256 0.61 -13.54 11.91
C ARG A 256 1.98 -13.73 11.25
N PHE A 257 2.73 -12.64 11.17
CA PHE A 257 4.14 -12.64 10.77
C PHE A 257 4.97 -13.52 11.69
N ARG A 258 5.88 -14.30 11.11
CA ARG A 258 6.77 -15.23 11.82
C ARG A 258 8.24 -15.06 11.43
N TYR A 259 8.52 -14.72 10.18
CA TYR A 259 9.89 -14.65 9.69
C TYR A 259 10.01 -13.76 8.46
N ALA A 260 11.12 -13.02 8.38
CA ALA A 260 11.57 -12.30 7.18
C ALA A 260 12.92 -12.83 6.73
N HIS A 261 13.05 -13.15 5.46
CA HIS A 261 14.33 -13.47 4.83
C HIS A 261 14.93 -12.18 4.23
N ALA A 262 15.62 -11.40 5.06
CA ALA A 262 16.29 -10.19 4.61
C ALA A 262 17.45 -10.54 3.66
N ILE A 263 17.60 -9.75 2.60
CA ILE A 263 18.64 -9.91 1.58
C ILE A 263 19.34 -8.60 1.29
N THR A 264 20.55 -8.71 0.79
CA THR A 264 21.33 -7.60 0.24
C THR A 264 21.71 -7.88 -1.21
N PRO A 265 22.09 -6.89 -2.02
CA PRO A 265 22.57 -7.12 -3.38
C PRO A 265 23.76 -8.08 -3.47
N SER A 266 24.61 -8.17 -2.43
CA SER A 266 25.75 -9.08 -2.36
C SER A 266 25.35 -10.54 -2.21
N ASP A 267 24.18 -10.83 -1.64
CA ASP A 267 23.67 -12.19 -1.46
C ASP A 267 23.27 -12.83 -2.80
N ARG A 268 22.96 -12.03 -3.83
CA ARG A 268 22.49 -12.52 -5.15
C ARG A 268 21.35 -13.51 -5.02
N PHE A 269 20.46 -13.24 -4.08
CA PHE A 269 19.33 -14.11 -3.81
C PHE A 269 18.45 -14.29 -5.06
N THR A 270 18.01 -15.51 -5.28
CA THR A 270 17.06 -15.87 -6.32
C THR A 270 15.99 -16.78 -5.74
N MET A 271 14.74 -16.34 -5.79
CA MET A 271 13.59 -17.11 -5.38
C MET A 271 13.32 -18.27 -6.35
N ARG A 272 13.01 -19.46 -5.85
CA ARG A 272 12.50 -20.56 -6.69
C ARG A 272 11.17 -20.16 -7.32
N PRO A 273 10.96 -20.45 -8.62
CA PRO A 273 9.69 -20.15 -9.27
C PRO A 273 8.54 -21.01 -8.74
N GLY A 274 7.31 -20.50 -8.86
CA GLY A 274 6.09 -21.24 -8.60
C GLY A 274 5.43 -20.96 -7.25
N TYR A 275 6.06 -20.24 -6.34
CA TYR A 275 5.39 -19.77 -5.13
C TYR A 275 4.53 -18.54 -5.42
N VAL A 276 3.34 -18.53 -4.85
CA VAL A 276 2.44 -17.38 -4.83
C VAL A 276 2.16 -16.98 -3.38
N ASN A 277 1.59 -15.81 -3.14
CA ASN A 277 1.19 -15.41 -1.79
C ASN A 277 0.30 -16.49 -1.17
N PHE A 278 0.54 -16.80 0.10
CA PHE A 278 -0.15 -17.82 0.89
C PHE A 278 0.07 -19.28 0.44
N SER A 279 1.05 -19.56 -0.45
CA SER A 279 1.46 -20.95 -0.71
C SER A 279 1.95 -21.61 0.58
N PRO A 280 1.48 -22.81 0.93
CA PRO A 280 1.99 -23.56 2.06
C PRO A 280 3.45 -23.99 1.81
N VAL A 281 4.28 -23.89 2.86
CA VAL A 281 5.67 -24.34 2.86
C VAL A 281 5.93 -25.11 4.14
N VAL A 282 6.88 -26.07 4.08
CA VAL A 282 7.29 -26.86 5.25
C VAL A 282 8.70 -26.49 5.68
N GLU A 283 9.00 -26.66 6.97
CA GLU A 283 10.35 -26.46 7.50
C GLU A 283 11.37 -27.33 6.73
N GLY A 284 12.49 -26.72 6.32
CA GLY A 284 13.54 -27.36 5.51
C GLY A 284 13.28 -27.36 4.01
N GLU A 285 12.11 -26.94 3.52
CA GLU A 285 11.84 -26.80 2.09
C GLU A 285 12.71 -25.71 1.48
N ILE A 286 13.36 -26.01 0.34
CA ILE A 286 14.24 -25.06 -0.33
C ILE A 286 13.39 -24.03 -1.11
N LEU A 287 13.42 -22.79 -0.67
CA LEU A 287 12.62 -21.68 -1.24
C LEU A 287 13.40 -20.84 -2.25
N GLY A 288 14.73 -20.83 -2.15
CA GLY A 288 15.59 -20.01 -3.02
C GLY A 288 17.04 -20.45 -2.96
N GLN A 289 17.89 -19.65 -3.57
CA GLN A 289 19.35 -19.80 -3.54
C GLN A 289 20.02 -18.44 -3.38
N ASP A 290 21.16 -18.41 -2.71
CA ASP A 290 22.02 -17.24 -2.60
C ASP A 290 23.51 -17.66 -2.81
N VAL A 291 24.45 -16.73 -2.62
CA VAL A 291 25.89 -17.02 -2.74
C VAL A 291 26.41 -18.06 -1.75
N ARG A 292 25.66 -18.35 -0.68
CA ARG A 292 25.99 -19.34 0.36
C ARG A 292 25.40 -20.72 0.06
N GLY A 293 24.49 -20.82 -0.90
CA GLY A 293 23.83 -22.05 -1.32
C GLY A 293 22.31 -22.01 -1.24
N ASP A 294 21.70 -23.14 -0.94
CA ASP A 294 20.26 -23.29 -0.83
C ASP A 294 19.71 -22.53 0.40
N VAL A 295 18.64 -21.78 0.19
CA VAL A 295 17.89 -21.07 1.23
C VAL A 295 16.64 -21.89 1.56
N ALA A 296 16.63 -22.48 2.76
CA ALA A 296 15.53 -23.31 3.24
C ALA A 296 14.55 -22.51 4.12
N SER A 297 13.29 -22.93 4.13
CA SER A 297 12.30 -22.41 5.09
C SER A 297 12.68 -22.78 6.53
N PRO A 298 12.78 -21.82 7.44
CA PRO A 298 13.11 -22.10 8.84
C PRO A 298 11.91 -22.63 9.66
N LEU A 299 10.72 -22.64 9.09
CA LEU A 299 9.49 -23.10 9.76
C LEU A 299 8.44 -23.54 8.74
N THR A 300 7.44 -24.28 9.21
CA THR A 300 6.24 -24.61 8.44
C THR A 300 5.24 -23.44 8.56
N GLY A 301 4.64 -23.00 7.42
CA GLY A 301 3.70 -21.88 7.39
C GLY A 301 3.24 -21.56 5.98
N LEU A 302 2.89 -20.30 5.75
CA LEU A 302 2.51 -19.77 4.44
C LEU A 302 3.55 -18.74 4.01
N ILE A 303 3.99 -18.80 2.74
CA ILE A 303 4.91 -17.81 2.19
C ILE A 303 4.12 -16.56 1.78
N LEU A 304 4.71 -15.39 2.00
CA LEU A 304 4.14 -14.11 1.62
C LEU A 304 5.20 -13.28 0.89
N MET A 305 4.78 -12.56 -0.16
CA MET A 305 5.63 -11.69 -1.00
C MET A 305 6.94 -12.35 -1.46
N PRO A 306 6.93 -13.57 -2.06
CA PRO A 306 8.14 -14.13 -2.66
C PRO A 306 8.66 -13.17 -3.74
N LEU A 307 9.97 -12.88 -3.71
CA LEU A 307 10.58 -11.83 -4.53
C LEU A 307 10.91 -12.30 -5.94
N TYR A 308 10.19 -11.84 -6.94
CA TYR A 308 10.41 -12.14 -8.35
C TYR A 308 10.86 -10.92 -9.17
N GLN A 309 11.49 -9.93 -8.54
CA GLN A 309 12.04 -8.76 -9.20
C GLN A 309 13.49 -8.51 -8.76
N ALA A 310 14.20 -7.66 -9.52
CA ALA A 310 15.63 -7.41 -9.28
C ALA A 310 15.92 -6.51 -8.06
N GLN A 311 14.95 -5.70 -7.63
CA GLN A 311 15.08 -4.76 -6.52
C GLN A 311 14.20 -5.21 -5.35
N GLY A 312 14.75 -5.21 -4.15
CA GLY A 312 14.07 -5.55 -2.90
C GLY A 312 15.10 -5.86 -1.81
N GLU A 313 14.70 -5.72 -0.56
CA GLU A 313 15.53 -5.99 0.62
C GLU A 313 15.05 -7.23 1.39
N ASP A 314 13.91 -7.80 0.97
CA ASP A 314 13.31 -8.99 1.55
C ASP A 314 13.08 -10.02 0.44
N GLY A 315 13.61 -11.24 0.60
CA GLY A 315 13.44 -12.34 -0.35
C GLY A 315 12.07 -13.00 -0.26
N PHE A 316 11.55 -13.15 0.95
CA PHE A 316 10.20 -13.62 1.27
C PHE A 316 9.89 -13.43 2.75
N PHE A 317 8.61 -13.50 3.09
CA PHE A 317 8.15 -13.58 4.47
C PHE A 317 7.44 -14.91 4.72
N LEU A 318 7.39 -15.33 5.99
CA LEU A 318 6.57 -16.45 6.42
C LEU A 318 5.56 -15.99 7.45
N VAL A 319 4.34 -16.49 7.29
CA VAL A 319 3.20 -16.16 8.15
C VAL A 319 2.50 -17.45 8.59
N GLU A 320 1.77 -17.38 9.68
CA GLU A 320 0.97 -18.47 10.26
C GLU A 320 -0.49 -18.03 10.30
N GLU A 321 -1.40 -18.91 9.90
CA GLU A 321 -2.85 -18.68 10.02
C GLU A 321 -3.28 -18.77 11.49
N LEU A 322 -4.20 -17.86 11.91
CA LEU A 322 -4.67 -17.74 13.30
C LEU A 322 -6.09 -18.28 13.47
#